data_ca7a42c0e5abf3d56706fe3a5f20be23
#
_entry.id   ca7a42c0e5abf3d56706fe3a5f20be23
#
_cell.length_a   1.000
_cell.length_b   1.000
_cell.length_c   1.000
_cell.angle_alpha   90.00
_cell.angle_beta   90.00
_cell.angle_gamma   90.00
#
_symmetry.space_group_name_H-M   'P 1'
#
loop_
_entity.id
_entity.type
_entity.pdbx_description
1 polymer ?
#
loop_
_entity_poly.entity_id
_entity_poly.type
_entity_poly.pdbx_seq_one_letter_code
_entity_poly.pdbx_strand_id
1 'polypeptide(L)'
;IPMDLDAKSLHLHFSFHASIPAPNTIFKNIRKLSPGSYIVVEKGKPISIKKYWELKNLEKQNQIHDADDAKTLIEEMLVASIEKRIDAADTDVGVLLSGGLDSSLIVGLTKNKFNNIKTYSIGFEDDIEEKGSEFFYSDMVAEKFKTQHKKYIIKNNDVLFRLSEAFEKMSEPMVAQDAVAFFLLSEKVSNDIKVVLSGQGADEVFGGYFWYQNILNEQNNYKNFLKHYVDRSHKEINEFLNHNFNKDYTSHYVNER
;
A
#
# COMPACT_ATOMS: atom_id res chain seq x y z
N ILE A 1 -21.42 -17.99 -9.49
CA ILE A 1 -20.35 -18.54 -8.60
C ILE A 1 -20.90 -18.48 -7.19
N PRO A 2 -20.90 -19.60 -6.42
CA PRO A 2 -21.28 -19.55 -5.00
C PRO A 2 -20.33 -18.60 -4.23
N MET A 3 -20.92 -17.73 -3.42
CA MET A 3 -20.21 -16.70 -2.65
C MET A 3 -19.92 -17.14 -1.20
N ASP A 4 -19.61 -18.43 -1.01
CA ASP A 4 -19.27 -18.96 0.31
C ASP A 4 -17.96 -18.35 0.82
N LEU A 5 -17.96 -17.94 2.09
CA LEU A 5 -16.76 -17.41 2.75
C LEU A 5 -15.74 -18.53 3.01
N ASP A 6 -14.49 -18.21 2.82
CA ASP A 6 -13.35 -19.07 3.15
C ASP A 6 -12.88 -18.80 4.57
N ALA A 7 -12.99 -19.79 5.45
CA ALA A 7 -12.67 -19.65 6.87
C ALA A 7 -11.20 -19.27 7.11
N LYS A 8 -10.27 -19.83 6.33
CA LYS A 8 -8.84 -19.47 6.41
C LYS A 8 -8.63 -18.00 6.04
N SER A 9 -9.24 -17.57 4.95
CA SER A 9 -9.14 -16.20 4.47
C SER A 9 -9.77 -15.20 5.43
N LEU A 10 -10.90 -15.56 6.03
CA LEU A 10 -11.54 -14.74 7.06
C LEU A 10 -10.62 -14.55 8.28
N HIS A 11 -10.00 -15.63 8.76
CA HIS A 11 -9.04 -15.55 9.85
C HIS A 11 -7.84 -14.64 9.50
N LEU A 12 -7.24 -14.82 8.30
CA LEU A 12 -6.13 -14.00 7.85
C LEU A 12 -6.50 -12.54 7.64
N HIS A 13 -7.74 -12.25 7.21
CA HIS A 13 -8.25 -10.90 7.07
C HIS A 13 -8.21 -10.13 8.41
N PHE A 14 -8.63 -10.77 9.49
CA PHE A 14 -8.60 -10.16 10.83
C PHE A 14 -7.21 -10.13 11.47
N SER A 15 -6.26 -10.90 10.96
CA SER A 15 -4.87 -10.89 11.45
C SER A 15 -3.98 -9.90 10.72
N PHE A 16 -4.15 -9.73 9.41
CA PHE A 16 -3.26 -8.97 8.54
C PHE A 16 -3.87 -7.66 8.05
N HIS A 17 -4.41 -6.85 8.94
CA HIS A 17 -4.93 -5.50 8.62
C HIS A 17 -5.86 -5.51 7.40
N ALA A 18 -6.82 -6.43 7.36
CA ALA A 18 -7.74 -6.67 6.25
C ALA A 18 -7.09 -7.16 4.93
N SER A 19 -5.81 -7.52 4.95
CA SER A 19 -5.12 -8.08 3.79
C SER A 19 -5.21 -9.61 3.78
N ILE A 20 -5.77 -10.16 2.69
CA ILE A 20 -5.79 -11.62 2.49
C ILE A 20 -4.65 -11.99 1.53
N PRO A 21 -3.66 -12.81 1.96
CA PRO A 21 -2.55 -13.16 1.10
C PRO A 21 -2.98 -13.96 -0.14
N ALA A 22 -2.43 -13.61 -1.30
CA ALA A 22 -2.63 -14.38 -2.52
C ALA A 22 -2.13 -15.84 -2.36
N PRO A 23 -2.73 -16.81 -3.02
CA PRO A 23 -3.78 -16.70 -4.04
C PRO A 23 -5.22 -16.66 -3.49
N ASN A 24 -5.39 -16.55 -2.18
CA ASN A 24 -6.71 -16.59 -1.56
C ASN A 24 -7.45 -15.26 -1.72
N THR A 25 -8.79 -15.33 -1.68
CA THR A 25 -9.69 -14.21 -1.47
C THR A 25 -10.63 -14.56 -0.32
N ILE A 26 -11.48 -13.63 0.10
CA ILE A 26 -12.50 -13.90 1.11
C ILE A 26 -13.47 -15.02 0.69
N PHE A 27 -13.59 -15.31 -0.61
CA PHE A 27 -14.48 -16.32 -1.15
C PHE A 27 -13.76 -17.62 -1.51
N LYS A 28 -14.34 -18.79 -1.18
CA LYS A 28 -13.76 -20.12 -1.42
C LYS A 28 -13.38 -20.38 -2.87
N ASN A 29 -14.20 -19.91 -3.82
CA ASN A 29 -14.10 -20.27 -5.23
C ASN A 29 -13.51 -19.16 -6.11
N ILE A 30 -13.01 -18.08 -5.50
CA ILE A 30 -12.36 -16.97 -6.19
C ILE A 30 -10.90 -16.91 -5.74
N ARG A 31 -9.98 -16.78 -6.67
CA ARG A 31 -8.54 -16.70 -6.40
C ARG A 31 -7.95 -15.44 -7.00
N LYS A 32 -7.02 -14.85 -6.29
CA LYS A 32 -6.14 -13.79 -6.79
C LYS A 32 -4.97 -14.39 -7.54
N LEU A 33 -4.55 -13.74 -8.62
CA LEU A 33 -3.26 -14.03 -9.21
C LEU A 33 -2.16 -13.62 -8.24
N SER A 34 -1.16 -14.47 -8.05
CA SER A 34 -0.04 -14.14 -7.17
C SER A 34 0.76 -12.94 -7.70
N PRO A 35 1.29 -12.08 -6.82
CA PRO A 35 2.15 -10.97 -7.23
C PRO A 35 3.31 -11.44 -8.10
N GLY A 36 3.74 -10.59 -9.04
CA GLY A 36 4.84 -10.91 -9.95
C GLY A 36 4.53 -12.03 -10.95
N SER A 37 3.25 -12.30 -11.23
CA SER A 37 2.81 -13.36 -12.14
C SER A 37 1.88 -12.85 -13.21
N TYR A 38 1.84 -13.53 -14.35
CA TYR A 38 0.84 -13.32 -15.37
C TYR A 38 0.18 -14.64 -15.79
N ILE A 39 -1.04 -14.54 -16.28
CA ILE A 39 -1.85 -15.66 -16.73
C ILE A 39 -2.09 -15.55 -18.22
N VAL A 40 -1.95 -16.68 -18.92
CA VAL A 40 -2.29 -16.79 -20.35
C VAL A 40 -3.46 -17.74 -20.49
N VAL A 41 -4.53 -17.26 -21.13
CA VAL A 41 -5.74 -18.02 -21.42
C VAL A 41 -5.92 -18.07 -22.92
N GLU A 42 -5.76 -19.27 -23.48
CA GLU A 42 -5.98 -19.52 -24.91
C GLU A 42 -7.09 -20.55 -25.09
N LYS A 43 -7.96 -20.32 -26.08
CA LYS A 43 -9.08 -21.25 -26.39
C LYS A 43 -8.54 -22.66 -26.70
N GLY A 44 -9.05 -23.65 -25.98
CA GLY A 44 -8.68 -25.07 -26.17
C GLY A 44 -7.31 -25.46 -25.55
N LYS A 45 -6.64 -24.57 -24.84
CA LYS A 45 -5.40 -24.90 -24.14
C LYS A 45 -5.57 -24.80 -22.61
N PRO A 46 -4.77 -25.51 -21.83
CA PRO A 46 -4.72 -25.35 -20.39
C PRO A 46 -4.33 -23.91 -20.00
N ILE A 47 -4.89 -23.40 -18.91
CA ILE A 47 -4.50 -22.11 -18.34
C ILE A 47 -3.03 -22.19 -17.89
N SER A 48 -2.22 -21.22 -18.33
CA SER A 48 -0.81 -21.12 -17.96
C SER A 48 -0.58 -19.90 -17.07
N ILE A 49 -0.03 -20.15 -15.87
CA ILE A 49 0.39 -19.09 -14.93
C ILE A 49 1.90 -19.09 -14.90
N LYS A 50 2.50 -17.94 -15.15
CA LYS A 50 3.96 -17.76 -15.14
C LYS A 50 4.35 -16.65 -14.16
N LYS A 51 5.36 -16.93 -13.35
CA LYS A 51 5.99 -15.95 -12.45
C LYS A 51 7.11 -15.25 -13.22
N TYR A 52 7.09 -13.93 -13.28
CA TYR A 52 8.11 -13.14 -13.95
C TYR A 52 8.99 -12.36 -12.98
N TRP A 53 8.53 -12.19 -11.73
CA TRP A 53 9.26 -11.52 -10.68
C TRP A 53 8.95 -12.13 -9.32
N GLU A 54 9.94 -12.15 -8.47
CA GLU A 54 9.80 -12.49 -7.04
C GLU A 54 10.80 -11.70 -6.21
N LEU A 55 10.43 -11.40 -4.97
CA LEU A 55 11.36 -10.83 -4.01
C LEU A 55 12.36 -11.92 -3.62
N LYS A 56 13.63 -11.65 -3.90
CA LYS A 56 14.74 -12.54 -3.53
C LYS A 56 15.62 -11.87 -2.50
N ASN A 57 16.04 -12.62 -1.50
CA ASN A 57 17.11 -12.16 -0.63
C ASN A 57 18.41 -12.07 -1.45
N LEU A 58 19.09 -10.94 -1.37
CA LEU A 58 20.42 -10.80 -1.95
C LEU A 58 21.39 -11.71 -1.20
N GLU A 59 22.21 -12.42 -1.93
CA GLU A 59 23.35 -13.13 -1.34
C GLU A 59 24.28 -12.12 -0.66
N LYS A 60 24.95 -12.54 0.44
CA LYS A 60 25.82 -11.65 1.23
C LYS A 60 26.87 -10.92 0.39
N GLN A 61 27.39 -11.56 -0.64
CA GLN A 61 28.39 -10.98 -1.57
C GLN A 61 27.85 -9.84 -2.45
N ASN A 62 26.53 -9.71 -2.57
CA ASN A 62 25.86 -8.66 -3.35
C ASN A 62 25.27 -7.57 -2.46
N GLN A 63 25.54 -7.59 -1.16
CA GLN A 63 25.09 -6.56 -0.24
C GLN A 63 25.98 -5.31 -0.36
N ILE A 64 25.35 -4.17 -0.42
CA ILE A 64 26.02 -2.87 -0.41
C ILE A 64 26.20 -2.49 1.06
N HIS A 65 27.45 -2.26 1.46
CA HIS A 65 27.81 -1.92 2.83
C HIS A 65 28.11 -0.44 3.03
N ASP A 66 28.49 0.25 1.97
CA ASP A 66 28.73 1.69 2.01
C ASP A 66 27.42 2.47 1.87
N ALA A 67 27.21 3.44 2.74
CA ALA A 67 25.97 4.21 2.79
C ALA A 67 25.82 5.19 1.61
N ASP A 68 26.92 5.75 1.11
CA ASP A 68 26.89 6.69 -0.01
C ASP A 68 26.68 5.94 -1.34
N ASP A 69 27.26 4.75 -1.48
CA ASP A 69 26.98 3.87 -2.62
C ASP A 69 25.52 3.42 -2.62
N ALA A 70 24.98 3.02 -1.46
CA ALA A 70 23.58 2.66 -1.32
C ALA A 70 22.64 3.81 -1.69
N LYS A 71 22.93 5.02 -1.20
CA LYS A 71 22.17 6.23 -1.50
C LYS A 71 22.14 6.53 -2.98
N THR A 72 23.32 6.48 -3.64
CA THR A 72 23.46 6.73 -5.07
C THR A 72 22.64 5.73 -5.88
N LEU A 73 22.76 4.44 -5.56
CA LEU A 73 22.01 3.40 -6.26
C LEU A 73 20.49 3.53 -6.04
N ILE A 74 20.04 3.85 -4.82
CA ILE A 74 18.62 4.07 -4.53
C ILE A 74 18.08 5.25 -5.36
N GLU A 75 18.82 6.36 -5.42
CA GLU A 75 18.43 7.52 -6.23
C GLU A 75 18.28 7.14 -7.71
N GLU A 76 19.28 6.47 -8.28
CA GLU A 76 19.25 6.01 -9.67
C GLU A 76 18.06 5.09 -9.96
N MET A 77 17.80 4.13 -9.06
CA MET A 77 16.70 3.19 -9.22
C MET A 77 15.33 3.87 -9.09
N LEU A 78 15.18 4.83 -8.19
CA LEU A 78 13.96 5.61 -8.04
C LEU A 78 13.70 6.48 -9.26
N VAL A 79 14.73 7.17 -9.76
CA VAL A 79 14.64 7.97 -11.00
C VAL A 79 14.23 7.09 -12.17
N ALA A 80 14.91 5.97 -12.40
CA ALA A 80 14.55 5.04 -13.47
C ALA A 80 13.13 4.48 -13.33
N SER A 81 12.68 4.26 -12.10
CA SER A 81 11.32 3.81 -11.79
C SER A 81 10.26 4.87 -12.11
N ILE A 82 10.55 6.14 -11.81
CA ILE A 82 9.69 7.28 -12.12
C ILE A 82 9.61 7.46 -13.65
N GLU A 83 10.75 7.50 -14.33
CA GLU A 83 10.83 7.64 -15.78
C GLU A 83 10.01 6.58 -16.51
N LYS A 84 10.19 5.30 -16.16
CA LYS A 84 9.41 4.20 -16.76
C LYS A 84 7.90 4.38 -16.62
N ARG A 85 7.42 4.94 -15.53
CA ARG A 85 5.98 5.16 -15.29
C ARG A 85 5.44 6.35 -16.06
N ILE A 86 6.25 7.39 -16.17
CA ILE A 86 5.88 8.58 -16.95
C ILE A 86 5.91 8.26 -18.44
N ASP A 87 6.95 7.58 -18.93
CA ASP A 87 7.09 7.20 -20.34
C ASP A 87 6.02 6.18 -20.79
N ALA A 88 5.53 5.35 -19.86
CA ALA A 88 4.44 4.42 -20.14
C ALA A 88 3.05 5.07 -20.14
N ALA A 89 2.93 6.30 -19.64
CA ALA A 89 1.66 7.03 -19.61
C ALA A 89 1.45 7.77 -20.94
N ASP A 90 0.26 7.63 -21.51
CA ASP A 90 -0.19 8.37 -22.70
C ASP A 90 -0.95 9.67 -22.35
N THR A 91 -0.82 10.11 -21.10
CA THR A 91 -1.43 11.32 -20.53
C THR A 91 -0.51 11.95 -19.50
N ASP A 92 -0.84 13.18 -19.08
CA ASP A 92 -0.13 13.85 -17.99
C ASP A 92 -0.09 12.99 -16.72
N VAL A 93 1.03 13.03 -16.01
CA VAL A 93 1.24 12.34 -14.73
C VAL A 93 1.38 13.35 -13.61
N GLY A 94 0.61 13.17 -12.54
CA GLY A 94 0.71 13.95 -11.31
C GLY A 94 1.38 13.17 -10.18
N VAL A 95 1.50 13.80 -9.01
CA VAL A 95 2.07 13.18 -7.81
C VAL A 95 1.15 13.42 -6.61
N LEU A 96 0.84 12.37 -5.86
CA LEU A 96 0.20 12.50 -4.55
C LEU A 96 1.23 12.99 -3.53
N LEU A 97 0.94 14.08 -2.86
CA LEU A 97 1.85 14.76 -1.94
C LEU A 97 1.24 14.90 -0.55
N SER A 98 1.63 14.07 0.39
CA SER A 98 1.24 14.21 1.80
C SER A 98 2.12 15.22 2.56
N GLY A 99 3.34 15.47 2.08
CA GLY A 99 4.37 16.22 2.80
C GLY A 99 5.31 15.34 3.63
N GLY A 100 5.04 14.04 3.74
CA GLY A 100 5.96 13.04 4.30
C GLY A 100 7.20 12.86 3.43
N LEU A 101 8.22 12.17 3.98
CA LEU A 101 9.52 11.98 3.32
C LEU A 101 9.37 11.37 1.91
N ASP A 102 8.64 10.27 1.80
CA ASP A 102 8.55 9.48 0.57
C ASP A 102 7.86 10.24 -0.55
N SER A 103 6.69 10.83 -0.28
CA SER A 103 5.97 11.63 -1.25
C SER A 103 6.76 12.87 -1.69
N SER A 104 7.49 13.50 -0.76
CA SER A 104 8.33 14.65 -1.02
C SER A 104 9.53 14.30 -1.90
N LEU A 105 10.14 13.13 -1.65
CA LEU A 105 11.24 12.60 -2.47
C LEU A 105 10.76 12.34 -3.91
N ILE A 106 9.60 11.70 -4.09
CA ILE A 106 9.02 11.47 -5.43
C ILE A 106 8.79 12.81 -6.16
N VAL A 107 8.24 13.82 -5.48
CA VAL A 107 8.07 15.15 -6.08
C VAL A 107 9.41 15.75 -6.51
N GLY A 108 10.43 15.71 -5.64
CA GLY A 108 11.76 16.24 -5.92
C GLY A 108 12.42 15.57 -7.12
N LEU A 109 12.45 14.24 -7.14
CA LEU A 109 13.02 13.46 -8.25
C LEU A 109 12.25 13.66 -9.55
N THR A 110 10.92 13.72 -9.49
CA THR A 110 10.10 14.00 -10.67
C THR A 110 10.37 15.40 -11.21
N LYS A 111 10.51 16.40 -10.33
CA LYS A 111 10.78 17.78 -10.72
C LYS A 111 12.12 17.99 -11.41
N ASN A 112 13.13 17.23 -11.04
CA ASN A 112 14.44 17.28 -11.69
C ASN A 112 14.39 16.88 -13.18
N LYS A 113 13.37 16.12 -13.57
CA LYS A 113 13.19 15.63 -14.95
C LYS A 113 12.08 16.36 -15.72
N PHE A 114 11.04 16.83 -15.03
CA PHE A 114 9.85 17.40 -15.65
C PHE A 114 9.51 18.77 -15.07
N ASN A 115 9.33 19.76 -15.93
CA ASN A 115 9.14 21.15 -15.50
C ASN A 115 7.76 21.44 -14.91
N ASN A 116 6.71 20.85 -15.43
CA ASN A 116 5.32 21.08 -14.99
C ASN A 116 4.76 19.86 -14.30
N ILE A 117 4.77 19.87 -12.96
CA ILE A 117 4.22 18.79 -12.15
C ILE A 117 2.98 19.29 -11.42
N LYS A 118 1.90 18.54 -11.56
CA LYS A 118 0.71 18.70 -10.72
C LYS A 118 0.88 17.84 -9.47
N THR A 119 0.63 18.41 -8.31
CA THR A 119 0.65 17.68 -7.04
C THR A 119 -0.68 17.81 -6.32
N TYR A 120 -1.07 16.78 -5.60
CA TYR A 120 -2.38 16.68 -4.97
C TYR A 120 -2.24 16.23 -3.53
N SER A 121 -2.93 16.95 -2.63
CA SER A 121 -3.04 16.61 -1.21
C SER A 121 -4.49 16.53 -0.79
N ILE A 122 -4.73 15.67 0.19
CA ILE A 122 -6.01 15.58 0.89
C ILE A 122 -5.80 15.96 2.35
N GLY A 123 -6.75 16.64 2.92
CA GLY A 123 -6.86 16.90 4.36
C GLY A 123 -8.32 16.78 4.77
N PHE A 124 -8.54 16.70 6.05
CA PHE A 124 -9.86 16.67 6.65
C PHE A 124 -10.18 17.99 7.32
N GLU A 125 -11.45 18.25 7.58
CA GLU A 125 -11.85 19.43 8.37
C GLU A 125 -11.24 19.37 9.77
N ASP A 126 -10.78 20.53 10.26
CA ASP A 126 -10.32 20.64 11.64
C ASP A 126 -11.47 20.36 12.60
N ASP A 127 -11.23 19.55 13.62
CA ASP A 127 -12.14 19.33 14.73
C ASP A 127 -11.63 20.06 15.97
N ILE A 128 -12.47 20.16 17.01
CA ILE A 128 -12.18 20.88 18.26
C ILE A 128 -10.92 20.31 18.96
N GLU A 129 -10.65 19.00 18.77
CA GLU A 129 -9.56 18.27 19.44
C GLU A 129 -8.36 18.02 18.52
N GLU A 130 -8.50 18.05 17.20
CA GLU A 130 -7.43 17.73 16.25
C GLU A 130 -7.46 18.62 15.01
N LYS A 131 -6.26 19.00 14.55
CA LYS A 131 -6.12 19.64 13.23
C LYS A 131 -6.23 18.56 12.16
N GLY A 132 -7.30 18.62 11.36
CA GLY A 132 -7.60 17.63 10.32
C GLY A 132 -6.74 17.75 9.06
N SER A 133 -5.90 18.81 8.94
CA SER A 133 -5.09 19.01 7.75
C SER A 133 -3.62 19.28 8.08
N GLU A 134 -2.74 18.43 7.56
CA GLU A 134 -1.28 18.60 7.64
C GLU A 134 -0.70 19.26 6.38
N PHE A 135 -1.43 20.22 5.78
CA PHE A 135 -0.98 20.87 4.54
C PHE A 135 0.30 21.67 4.68
N PHE A 136 0.72 21.99 5.91
CA PHE A 136 1.95 22.75 6.14
C PHE A 136 3.16 22.13 5.42
N TYR A 137 3.37 20.82 5.56
CA TYR A 137 4.50 20.15 4.93
C TYR A 137 4.33 19.99 3.42
N SER A 138 3.14 19.68 2.95
CA SER A 138 2.89 19.60 1.51
C SER A 138 3.02 20.95 0.82
N ASP A 139 2.60 22.05 1.46
CA ASP A 139 2.77 23.41 0.97
C ASP A 139 4.26 23.78 0.85
N MET A 140 5.08 23.49 1.88
CA MET A 140 6.53 23.70 1.84
C MET A 140 7.19 22.99 0.66
N VAL A 141 6.83 21.74 0.42
CA VAL A 141 7.36 20.95 -0.71
C VAL A 141 6.89 21.52 -2.03
N ALA A 142 5.60 21.85 -2.15
CA ALA A 142 5.03 22.41 -3.35
C ALA A 142 5.66 23.76 -3.72
N GLU A 143 5.91 24.62 -2.73
CA GLU A 143 6.60 25.90 -2.90
C GLU A 143 8.06 25.70 -3.32
N LYS A 144 8.80 24.84 -2.59
CA LYS A 144 10.21 24.53 -2.88
C LYS A 144 10.40 24.05 -4.32
N PHE A 145 9.55 23.15 -4.77
CA PHE A 145 9.67 22.55 -6.10
C PHE A 145 8.81 23.26 -7.16
N LYS A 146 8.08 24.33 -6.80
CA LYS A 146 7.23 25.12 -7.70
C LYS A 146 6.28 24.22 -8.50
N THR A 147 5.53 23.37 -7.81
CA THR A 147 4.55 22.50 -8.42
C THR A 147 3.19 23.20 -8.56
N GLN A 148 2.34 22.71 -9.47
CA GLN A 148 0.94 23.10 -9.52
C GLN A 148 0.16 22.31 -8.45
N HIS A 149 0.13 22.84 -7.24
CA HIS A 149 -0.41 22.12 -6.08
C HIS A 149 -1.90 22.35 -5.90
N LYS A 150 -2.67 21.27 -5.78
CA LYS A 150 -4.09 21.28 -5.46
C LYS A 150 -4.35 20.56 -4.14
N LYS A 151 -5.09 21.23 -3.26
CA LYS A 151 -5.49 20.69 -1.95
C LYS A 151 -6.99 20.44 -1.93
N TYR A 152 -7.39 19.28 -1.42
CA TYR A 152 -8.79 18.93 -1.24
C TYR A 152 -9.06 18.73 0.24
N ILE A 153 -10.01 19.49 0.79
CA ILE A 153 -10.50 19.32 2.14
C ILE A 153 -11.76 18.45 2.07
N ILE A 154 -11.74 17.35 2.82
CA ILE A 154 -12.86 16.42 2.94
C ILE A 154 -13.59 16.74 4.25
N LYS A 155 -14.91 16.85 4.16
CA LYS A 155 -15.74 17.00 5.34
C LYS A 155 -15.79 15.70 6.13
N ASN A 156 -15.64 15.78 7.45
CA ASN A 156 -15.64 14.59 8.32
C ASN A 156 -16.93 13.77 8.15
N ASN A 157 -18.05 14.43 7.95
CA ASN A 157 -19.32 13.74 7.67
C ASN A 157 -19.31 12.99 6.34
N ASP A 158 -18.62 13.48 5.31
CA ASP A 158 -18.57 12.81 4.01
C ASP A 158 -17.85 11.45 4.10
N VAL A 159 -16.88 11.31 5.00
CA VAL A 159 -16.16 10.04 5.21
C VAL A 159 -17.13 8.92 5.61
N LEU A 160 -17.98 9.15 6.60
CA LEU A 160 -18.94 8.16 7.09
C LEU A 160 -20.04 7.88 6.05
N PHE A 161 -20.60 8.91 5.44
CA PHE A 161 -21.65 8.77 4.43
C PHE A 161 -21.18 8.04 3.17
N ARG A 162 -19.89 8.18 2.80
CA ARG A 162 -19.31 7.59 1.60
C ARG A 162 -18.64 6.22 1.85
N LEU A 163 -18.64 5.75 3.10
CA LEU A 163 -17.98 4.49 3.47
C LEU A 163 -18.55 3.29 2.72
N SER A 164 -19.88 3.16 2.64
CA SER A 164 -20.52 2.07 1.91
C SER A 164 -20.18 2.09 0.42
N GLU A 165 -20.17 3.28 -0.19
CA GLU A 165 -19.79 3.42 -1.60
C GLU A 165 -18.31 3.06 -1.83
N ALA A 166 -17.42 3.48 -0.93
CA ALA A 166 -16.01 3.10 -1.01
C ALA A 166 -15.84 1.58 -0.97
N PHE A 167 -16.55 0.89 -0.06
CA PHE A 167 -16.51 -0.57 0.02
C PHE A 167 -17.06 -1.25 -1.24
N GLU A 168 -18.11 -0.74 -1.86
CA GLU A 168 -18.65 -1.28 -3.11
C GLU A 168 -17.66 -1.18 -4.28
N LYS A 169 -16.73 -0.21 -4.24
CA LYS A 169 -15.70 -0.02 -5.27
C LYS A 169 -14.43 -0.82 -5.01
N MET A 170 -14.26 -1.38 -3.83
CA MET A 170 -13.09 -2.19 -3.48
C MET A 170 -13.27 -3.63 -3.93
N SER A 171 -12.19 -4.24 -4.40
CA SER A 171 -12.18 -5.67 -4.75
C SER A 171 -12.24 -6.58 -3.53
N GLU A 172 -11.73 -6.11 -2.40
CA GLU A 172 -11.83 -6.74 -1.08
C GLU A 172 -12.03 -5.63 -0.04
N PRO A 173 -12.90 -5.83 0.97
CA PRO A 173 -13.13 -4.81 1.98
C PRO A 173 -11.86 -4.56 2.79
N MET A 174 -11.45 -3.31 2.88
CA MET A 174 -10.36 -2.86 3.74
C MET A 174 -10.94 -2.09 4.92
N VAL A 175 -10.43 -2.37 6.12
CA VAL A 175 -10.87 -1.74 7.36
C VAL A 175 -9.84 -0.69 7.78
N ALA A 176 -9.59 0.28 6.89
CA ALA A 176 -8.70 1.39 7.22
C ALA A 176 -9.35 2.71 6.78
N GLN A 177 -9.27 3.71 7.63
CA GLN A 177 -9.70 5.08 7.27
C GLN A 177 -8.99 5.59 6.02
N ASP A 178 -7.73 5.20 5.81
CA ASP A 178 -6.94 5.53 4.63
C ASP A 178 -7.61 5.09 3.33
N ALA A 179 -8.28 3.95 3.31
CA ALA A 179 -8.94 3.46 2.11
C ALA A 179 -10.06 4.39 1.64
N VAL A 180 -10.86 4.95 2.57
CA VAL A 180 -11.89 5.92 2.24
C VAL A 180 -11.26 7.26 1.83
N ALA A 181 -10.20 7.69 2.51
CA ALA A 181 -9.45 8.88 2.15
C ALA A 181 -8.89 8.79 0.72
N PHE A 182 -8.28 7.66 0.36
CA PHE A 182 -7.81 7.41 -1.00
C PHE A 182 -8.93 7.34 -2.03
N PHE A 183 -10.09 6.77 -1.69
CA PHE A 183 -11.26 6.77 -2.57
C PHE A 183 -11.72 8.20 -2.87
N LEU A 184 -11.90 9.03 -1.85
CA LEU A 184 -12.34 10.41 -1.99
C LEU A 184 -11.30 11.27 -2.72
N LEU A 185 -10.02 11.11 -2.42
CA LEU A 185 -8.93 11.77 -3.13
C LEU A 185 -8.92 11.40 -4.61
N SER A 186 -9.01 10.09 -4.91
CA SER A 186 -9.02 9.58 -6.29
C SER A 186 -10.18 10.15 -7.10
N GLU A 187 -11.37 10.26 -6.50
CA GLU A 187 -12.53 10.89 -7.13
C GLU A 187 -12.23 12.34 -7.52
N LYS A 188 -11.66 13.13 -6.59
CA LYS A 188 -11.33 14.55 -6.85
C LYS A 188 -10.23 14.68 -7.90
N VAL A 189 -9.18 13.89 -7.78
CA VAL A 189 -8.01 13.93 -8.68
C VAL A 189 -8.37 13.46 -10.09
N SER A 190 -9.26 12.47 -10.22
CA SER A 190 -9.68 11.93 -11.53
C SER A 190 -10.37 12.93 -12.44
N ASN A 191 -10.89 14.03 -11.90
CA ASN A 191 -11.45 15.13 -12.68
C ASN A 191 -10.38 16.01 -13.35
N ASP A 192 -9.13 15.93 -12.90
CA ASP A 192 -8.02 16.74 -13.42
C ASP A 192 -6.97 15.90 -14.15
N ILE A 193 -6.68 14.69 -13.64
CA ILE A 193 -5.62 13.84 -14.17
C ILE A 193 -5.98 12.36 -14.00
N LYS A 194 -5.43 11.49 -14.88
CA LYS A 194 -5.75 10.06 -14.88
C LYS A 194 -4.65 9.19 -14.26
N VAL A 195 -3.43 9.69 -14.23
CA VAL A 195 -2.27 8.94 -13.71
C VAL A 195 -1.58 9.76 -12.63
N VAL A 196 -1.31 9.14 -11.50
CA VAL A 196 -0.55 9.75 -10.40
C VAL A 196 0.53 8.80 -9.90
N LEU A 197 1.67 9.36 -9.52
CA LEU A 197 2.69 8.68 -8.74
C LEU A 197 2.38 8.81 -7.25
N SER A 198 2.77 7.82 -6.47
CA SER A 198 2.60 7.80 -5.03
C SER A 198 3.84 7.24 -4.35
N GLY A 199 4.14 7.70 -3.14
CA GLY A 199 5.17 7.15 -2.25
C GLY A 199 4.75 5.87 -1.51
N GLN A 200 3.54 5.39 -1.72
CA GLN A 200 3.04 4.17 -1.08
C GLN A 200 3.93 2.96 -1.36
N GLY A 201 4.20 2.18 -0.32
CA GLY A 201 5.08 1.01 -0.39
C GLY A 201 6.55 1.31 -0.03
N ALA A 202 6.92 2.57 0.21
CA ALA A 202 8.29 2.93 0.59
C ALA A 202 8.66 2.38 1.97
N ASP A 203 7.75 2.46 2.94
CA ASP A 203 7.97 1.91 4.28
C ASP A 203 8.22 0.40 4.25
N GLU A 204 7.54 -0.34 3.38
CA GLU A 204 7.73 -1.78 3.21
C GLU A 204 9.09 -2.11 2.60
N VAL A 205 9.57 -1.29 1.68
CA VAL A 205 10.85 -1.51 0.98
C VAL A 205 12.04 -1.03 1.80
N PHE A 206 11.91 0.12 2.46
CA PHE A 206 13.01 0.78 3.16
C PHE A 206 12.96 0.60 4.69
N GLY A 207 12.00 -0.16 5.21
CA GLY A 207 11.89 -0.43 6.64
C GLY A 207 11.48 0.78 7.46
N GLY A 208 10.60 1.65 6.92
CA GLY A 208 10.19 2.92 7.53
C GLY A 208 9.28 2.76 8.75
N TYR A 209 8.59 1.65 8.89
CA TYR A 209 7.69 1.44 10.01
C TYR A 209 8.44 1.24 11.34
N PHE A 210 7.98 1.90 12.39
CA PHE A 210 8.60 1.86 13.73
C PHE A 210 8.68 0.44 14.32
N TRP A 211 7.76 -0.45 13.99
CA TRP A 211 7.76 -1.82 14.52
C TRP A 211 8.85 -2.72 13.93
N TYR A 212 9.45 -2.37 12.79
CA TYR A 212 10.59 -3.15 12.25
C TYR A 212 11.76 -3.20 13.23
N GLN A 213 12.06 -2.10 13.93
CA GLN A 213 13.12 -2.07 14.94
C GLN A 213 12.80 -3.02 16.09
N ASN A 214 11.56 -3.09 16.52
CA ASN A 214 11.14 -4.01 17.58
C ASN A 214 11.28 -5.47 17.16
N ILE A 215 10.97 -5.80 15.89
CA ILE A 215 11.14 -7.15 15.35
C ILE A 215 12.62 -7.55 15.30
N LEU A 216 13.50 -6.64 14.90
CA LEU A 216 14.93 -6.92 14.74
C LEU A 216 15.69 -7.04 16.08
N ASN A 217 15.27 -6.34 17.11
CA ASN A 217 15.96 -6.28 18.40
C ASN A 217 15.76 -7.51 19.28
N GLU A 218 14.83 -8.40 18.95
CA GLU A 218 14.57 -9.62 19.71
C GLU A 218 15.13 -10.86 18.99
N GLN A 219 15.57 -11.87 19.74
CA GLN A 219 16.26 -13.04 19.18
C GLN A 219 15.39 -14.01 18.33
N ASN A 220 14.07 -13.88 18.42
CA ASN A 220 13.13 -14.76 17.71
C ASN A 220 12.23 -13.96 16.74
N ASN A 221 12.72 -13.74 15.55
CA ASN A 221 12.07 -12.95 14.50
C ASN A 221 10.61 -13.38 14.20
N TYR A 222 10.30 -14.67 14.27
CA TYR A 222 8.96 -15.19 14.03
C TYR A 222 7.96 -14.78 15.11
N LYS A 223 8.28 -14.99 16.39
CA LYS A 223 7.41 -14.61 17.51
C LYS A 223 7.26 -13.09 17.59
N ASN A 224 8.31 -12.36 17.29
CA ASN A 224 8.31 -10.90 17.28
C ASN A 224 7.46 -10.35 16.14
N PHE A 225 7.56 -10.95 14.95
CA PHE A 225 6.68 -10.60 13.86
C PHE A 225 5.20 -10.78 14.27
N LEU A 226 4.84 -11.92 14.83
CA LEU A 226 3.46 -12.16 15.30
C LEU A 226 3.03 -11.16 16.37
N LYS A 227 3.91 -10.79 17.28
CA LYS A 227 3.63 -9.86 18.38
C LYS A 227 3.44 -8.41 17.93
N HIS A 228 4.23 -7.95 16.95
CA HIS A 228 4.31 -6.54 16.59
C HIS A 228 3.58 -6.18 15.30
N TYR A 229 3.36 -7.15 14.42
CA TYR A 229 2.74 -6.90 13.13
C TYR A 229 1.28 -7.37 13.06
N VAL A 230 0.93 -8.45 13.77
CA VAL A 230 -0.41 -9.03 13.66
C VAL A 230 -1.43 -8.18 14.43
N ASP A 231 -2.52 -7.84 13.77
CA ASP A 231 -3.57 -6.98 14.31
C ASP A 231 -4.35 -7.66 15.46
N ARG A 232 -4.70 -8.94 15.27
CA ARG A 232 -5.40 -9.77 16.27
C ARG A 232 -4.83 -11.17 16.35
N SER A 233 -4.70 -11.66 17.56
CA SER A 233 -4.30 -13.05 17.82
C SER A 233 -5.43 -14.02 17.46
N HIS A 234 -5.07 -15.29 17.28
CA HIS A 234 -6.04 -16.37 17.04
C HIS A 234 -7.14 -16.44 18.12
N LYS A 235 -6.77 -16.19 19.38
CA LYS A 235 -7.74 -16.18 20.49
C LYS A 235 -8.75 -15.05 20.34
N GLU A 236 -8.27 -13.83 20.09
CA GLU A 236 -9.11 -12.65 19.91
C GLU A 236 -10.04 -12.78 18.70
N ILE A 237 -9.57 -13.38 17.60
CA ILE A 237 -10.39 -13.63 16.42
C ILE A 237 -11.52 -14.61 16.73
N ASN A 238 -11.23 -15.70 17.45
CA ASN A 238 -12.24 -16.65 17.87
C ASN A 238 -13.31 -16.02 18.77
N GLU A 239 -12.89 -15.21 19.73
CA GLU A 239 -13.78 -14.49 20.64
C GLU A 239 -14.64 -13.46 19.88
N PHE A 240 -14.03 -12.64 19.02
CA PHE A 240 -14.70 -11.59 18.24
C PHE A 240 -15.74 -12.15 17.28
N LEU A 241 -15.42 -13.22 16.56
CA LEU A 241 -16.33 -13.84 15.57
C LEU A 241 -17.30 -14.84 16.21
N ASN A 242 -17.22 -15.07 17.52
CA ASN A 242 -17.95 -16.14 18.20
C ASN A 242 -17.84 -17.48 17.44
N HIS A 243 -16.63 -17.78 16.96
CA HIS A 243 -16.31 -18.93 16.14
C HIS A 243 -15.06 -19.62 16.68
N ASN A 244 -15.02 -20.93 16.60
CA ASN A 244 -13.86 -21.70 17.02
C ASN A 244 -13.13 -22.24 15.78
N PHE A 245 -12.18 -21.48 15.28
CA PHE A 245 -11.30 -21.95 14.24
C PHE A 245 -10.42 -23.08 14.79
N ASN A 246 -10.42 -24.22 14.11
CA ASN A 246 -9.68 -25.41 14.50
C ASN A 246 -8.16 -25.29 14.33
N LYS A 247 -7.66 -24.18 13.76
CA LYS A 247 -6.27 -23.93 13.46
C LYS A 247 -5.95 -22.45 13.50
N ASP A 248 -4.80 -22.09 14.07
CA ASP A 248 -4.20 -20.77 13.92
C ASP A 248 -3.59 -20.63 12.53
N TYR A 249 -4.39 -20.09 11.60
CA TYR A 249 -3.99 -19.91 10.21
C TYR A 249 -2.90 -18.86 10.04
N THR A 250 -2.83 -17.88 10.95
CA THR A 250 -1.82 -16.82 10.91
C THR A 250 -0.44 -17.36 11.23
N SER A 251 -0.31 -18.04 12.37
CA SER A 251 0.93 -18.69 12.75
C SER A 251 1.41 -19.71 11.71
N HIS A 252 0.48 -20.46 11.14
CA HIS A 252 0.81 -21.43 10.08
C HIS A 252 1.30 -20.72 8.81
N TYR A 253 0.63 -19.65 8.38
CA TYR A 253 1.04 -18.88 7.19
C TYR A 253 2.44 -18.27 7.35
N VAL A 254 2.74 -17.69 8.50
CA VAL A 254 4.03 -17.05 8.75
C VAL A 254 5.16 -18.07 8.87
N ASN A 255 4.89 -19.25 9.44
CA ASN A 255 5.89 -20.34 9.54
C ASN A 255 6.28 -20.99 8.20
N GLU A 256 5.43 -20.87 7.20
CA GLU A 256 5.67 -21.45 5.86
C GLU A 256 6.46 -20.51 4.93
N ARG A 257 6.78 -19.28 5.38
CA ARG A 257 7.47 -18.22 4.61
C ARG A 257 8.87 -17.97 5.11
#